data_74a9a682d253cca4f44b5e59da4ce6dc
#
_entry.id   74a9a682d253cca4f44b5e59da4ce6dc
#
_cell.length_a   1.000
_cell.length_b   1.000
_cell.length_c   1.000
_cell.angle_alpha   90.00
_cell.angle_beta   90.00
_cell.angle_gamma   90.00
#
_symmetry.space_group_name_H-M   'P 1'
#
loop_
_entity.id
_entity.type
_entity.pdbx_description
1 polymer ?
#
loop_
_entity_poly.entity_id
_entity_poly.type
_entity_poly.pdbx_seq_one_letter_code
_entity_poly.pdbx_strand_id
1 'polypeptide(L)'
;MGKVTTSQISMNVILRFELSKDSLKGFLSVPDQGFKDIVLDKVWTLQDSLFVDASSLKAGIIYKGKILQGDSVIDGLWGGAISLKLRPTNYVFTLKTNLNPLIEGYKIVKLIKSSPIKDQQATGVCWSFATTSFIETEAIRLGKAPVVLSPMFYVPPTYEDKAEKYIRMNGKSYFGCGDLSFSALNAYRKYGAIPESVYSGKKDSATIYDHGDMDKALLEKVKNYLNSGRGNMTTEGYRNDIREIITGTMGKAPSTFIYNNKTYTPKSFAKEMIGINPDDYVEITSFSHHPFYSKFILETEANWDNNYYLNLPLNDFGRIVDSSLLHNYSVGWDGDTYQYNDGFAVLNDSINNITQQIRQTAFDNHTTEDVHNLHIIGIAENNKGKRFYIVKNSSDQKNCGGYIYMSKEYFLLKTISVTINKNALPKEIKQKVIAVLQ
;
A
#
# COMPACT_ATOMS: atom_id res chain seq x y z
N MET A 1 -9.00 -15.81 22.79
CA MET A 1 -9.21 -15.83 21.33
C MET A 1 -10.57 -16.41 21.01
N GLY A 2 -11.23 -15.90 20.02
CA GLY A 2 -12.50 -16.42 19.51
C GLY A 2 -12.58 -16.23 17.99
N LYS A 3 -13.63 -16.78 17.40
CA LYS A 3 -13.88 -16.68 15.96
C LYS A 3 -15.24 -16.03 15.71
N VAL A 4 -15.23 -14.91 15.03
CA VAL A 4 -16.44 -14.23 14.55
C VAL A 4 -16.80 -14.83 13.20
N THR A 5 -18.03 -15.30 13.05
CA THR A 5 -18.53 -15.89 11.79
C THR A 5 -19.89 -15.31 11.46
N THR A 6 -20.00 -14.75 10.25
CA THR A 6 -21.25 -14.31 9.64
C THR A 6 -21.45 -15.08 8.32
N SER A 7 -22.56 -14.86 7.61
CA SER A 7 -22.77 -15.43 6.28
C SER A 7 -21.74 -14.98 5.24
N GLN A 8 -21.00 -13.89 5.50
CA GLN A 8 -20.06 -13.28 4.55
C GLN A 8 -18.61 -13.28 5.04
N ILE A 9 -18.37 -13.33 6.36
CA ILE A 9 -17.04 -13.16 6.94
C ILE A 9 -16.83 -14.21 8.03
N SER A 10 -15.60 -14.78 8.05
CA SER A 10 -15.11 -15.61 9.16
C SER A 10 -13.70 -15.15 9.52
N MET A 11 -13.53 -14.61 10.73
CA MET A 11 -12.25 -14.05 11.18
C MET A 11 -11.94 -14.41 12.61
N ASN A 12 -10.65 -14.54 12.92
CA ASN A 12 -10.17 -14.75 14.28
C ASN A 12 -10.03 -13.42 15.01
N VAL A 13 -10.51 -13.37 16.24
CA VAL A 13 -10.43 -12.21 17.13
C VAL A 13 -9.64 -12.60 18.38
N ILE A 14 -8.66 -11.78 18.73
CA ILE A 14 -7.85 -11.94 19.93
C ILE A 14 -8.04 -10.70 20.78
N LEU A 15 -8.51 -10.89 22.01
CA LEU A 15 -8.52 -9.85 23.02
C LEU A 15 -7.39 -10.13 24.02
N ARG A 16 -6.54 -9.14 24.26
CA ARG A 16 -5.49 -9.18 25.27
C ARG A 16 -5.82 -8.15 26.33
N PHE A 17 -5.70 -8.54 27.58
CA PHE A 17 -5.98 -7.69 28.73
C PHE A 17 -4.72 -7.52 29.58
N GLU A 18 -4.48 -6.30 30.04
CA GLU A 18 -3.41 -5.94 30.95
C GLU A 18 -3.97 -5.25 32.18
N LEU A 19 -3.64 -5.75 33.35
CA LEU A 19 -3.98 -5.09 34.61
C LEU A 19 -2.92 -4.02 34.93
N SER A 20 -3.32 -2.76 35.03
CA SER A 20 -2.46 -1.64 35.39
C SER A 20 -3.00 -0.94 36.63
N LYS A 21 -2.35 -1.12 37.76
CA LYS A 21 -2.77 -0.62 39.09
C LYS A 21 -4.25 -0.96 39.37
N ASP A 22 -5.19 -0.09 39.07
CA ASP A 22 -6.61 -0.29 39.32
C ASP A 22 -7.47 -0.26 38.04
N SER A 23 -6.86 -0.36 36.86
CA SER A 23 -7.57 -0.33 35.58
C SER A 23 -7.19 -1.50 34.68
N LEU A 24 -8.20 -2.06 34.01
CA LEU A 24 -8.05 -3.10 33.01
C LEU A 24 -7.91 -2.42 31.64
N LYS A 25 -6.74 -2.58 31.00
CA LYS A 25 -6.53 -2.15 29.62
C LYS A 25 -6.78 -3.32 28.69
N GLY A 26 -7.44 -3.07 27.57
CA GLY A 26 -7.73 -4.06 26.56
C GLY A 26 -7.10 -3.73 25.22
N PHE A 27 -6.75 -4.77 24.49
CA PHE A 27 -6.21 -4.69 23.14
C PHE A 27 -6.89 -5.71 22.25
N LEU A 28 -7.25 -5.29 21.05
CA LEU A 28 -7.87 -6.11 20.02
C LEU A 28 -6.85 -6.42 18.93
N SER A 29 -6.76 -7.69 18.54
CA SER A 29 -6.04 -8.09 17.33
C SER A 29 -6.93 -8.94 16.44
N VAL A 30 -6.89 -8.69 15.13
CA VAL A 30 -7.62 -9.45 14.11
C VAL A 30 -6.57 -9.96 13.09
N PRO A 31 -5.96 -11.15 13.35
CA PRO A 31 -4.86 -11.65 12.54
C PRO A 31 -5.20 -11.83 11.07
N ASP A 32 -6.44 -12.19 10.78
CA ASP A 32 -6.94 -12.40 9.42
C ASP A 32 -7.02 -11.11 8.60
N GLN A 33 -7.06 -9.96 9.28
CA GLN A 33 -7.08 -8.61 8.69
C GLN A 33 -5.79 -7.82 8.95
N GLY A 34 -4.79 -8.44 9.59
CA GLY A 34 -3.51 -7.80 9.88
C GLY A 34 -3.52 -6.80 11.03
N PHE A 35 -4.63 -6.63 11.74
CA PHE A 35 -4.71 -5.73 12.89
C PHE A 35 -4.09 -6.36 14.13
N LYS A 36 -3.18 -5.62 14.77
CA LYS A 36 -2.50 -6.04 16.01
C LYS A 36 -2.57 -4.96 17.08
N ASP A 37 -2.95 -5.37 18.28
CA ASP A 37 -2.91 -4.56 19.51
C ASP A 37 -3.61 -3.18 19.40
N ILE A 38 -4.75 -3.13 18.70
CA ILE A 38 -5.61 -1.94 18.70
C ILE A 38 -6.08 -1.70 20.12
N VAL A 39 -5.83 -0.51 20.64
CA VAL A 39 -6.25 -0.13 22.01
C VAL A 39 -7.77 -0.02 22.05
N LEU A 40 -8.38 -0.68 23.03
CA LEU A 40 -9.81 -0.60 23.31
C LEU A 40 -10.14 0.62 24.16
N ASP A 41 -11.29 1.24 23.92
CA ASP A 41 -11.70 2.45 24.66
C ASP A 41 -11.88 2.18 26.14
N LYS A 42 -12.56 1.07 26.48
CA LYS A 42 -12.78 0.65 27.86
C LYS A 42 -13.01 -0.85 27.98
N VAL A 43 -12.45 -1.43 29.02
CA VAL A 43 -12.73 -2.82 29.41
C VAL A 43 -13.04 -2.85 30.88
N TRP A 44 -14.11 -3.53 31.25
CA TRP A 44 -14.49 -3.69 32.68
C TRP A 44 -15.23 -5.00 32.88
N THR A 45 -15.27 -5.45 34.14
CA THR A 45 -16.06 -6.57 34.56
C THR A 45 -17.17 -6.09 35.54
N LEU A 46 -18.33 -6.71 35.46
CA LEU A 46 -19.41 -6.51 36.39
C LEU A 46 -20.01 -7.89 36.73
N GLN A 47 -19.91 -8.30 37.99
CA GLN A 47 -20.25 -9.66 38.44
C GLN A 47 -19.48 -10.72 37.60
N ASP A 48 -20.18 -11.62 36.94
CA ASP A 48 -19.63 -12.68 36.08
C ASP A 48 -19.54 -12.31 34.59
N SER A 49 -19.63 -11.05 34.27
CA SER A 49 -19.67 -10.57 32.89
C SER A 49 -18.49 -9.65 32.56
N LEU A 50 -17.90 -9.85 31.38
CA LEU A 50 -16.89 -8.98 30.73
C LEU A 50 -17.57 -8.06 29.74
N PHE A 51 -17.23 -6.78 29.80
CA PHE A 51 -17.66 -5.77 28.86
C PHE A 51 -16.43 -5.16 28.16
N VAL A 52 -16.52 -4.97 26.85
CA VAL A 52 -15.48 -4.36 26.01
C VAL A 52 -16.13 -3.28 25.17
N ASP A 53 -15.62 -2.07 25.30
CA ASP A 53 -16.00 -0.93 24.47
C ASP A 53 -14.90 -0.66 23.44
N ALA A 54 -15.30 -0.64 22.19
CA ALA A 54 -14.46 -0.29 21.05
C ALA A 54 -15.19 0.70 20.13
N SER A 55 -16.00 1.58 20.73
CA SER A 55 -16.86 2.53 20.02
C SER A 55 -16.07 3.49 19.11
N SER A 56 -14.83 3.82 19.46
CA SER A 56 -13.93 4.62 18.62
C SER A 56 -13.60 3.95 17.28
N LEU A 57 -13.75 2.62 17.19
CA LEU A 57 -13.56 1.87 15.95
C LEU A 57 -14.77 1.96 15.00
N LYS A 58 -15.73 2.85 15.23
CA LYS A 58 -16.99 3.13 14.46
C LYS A 58 -17.81 1.92 14.00
N ALA A 59 -17.45 0.74 14.36
CA ALA A 59 -18.28 -0.44 14.06
C ALA A 59 -19.33 -0.68 15.15
N GLY A 60 -19.48 0.22 16.13
CA GLY A 60 -20.34 0.01 17.28
C GLY A 60 -20.01 -1.29 18.00
N ILE A 61 -18.74 -1.68 18.02
CA ILE A 61 -18.31 -2.99 18.48
C ILE A 61 -18.24 -2.95 20.00
N ILE A 62 -19.31 -3.36 20.62
CA ILE A 62 -19.36 -3.65 22.05
C ILE A 62 -19.41 -5.17 22.21
N TYR A 63 -18.49 -5.74 22.95
CA TYR A 63 -18.58 -7.14 23.39
C TYR A 63 -19.13 -7.20 24.81
N LYS A 64 -20.13 -8.04 24.99
CA LYS A 64 -20.67 -8.42 26.30
C LYS A 64 -20.70 -9.93 26.40
N GLY A 65 -19.91 -10.50 27.30
CA GLY A 65 -19.81 -11.94 27.48
C GLY A 65 -19.83 -12.35 28.92
N LYS A 66 -20.50 -13.47 29.20
CA LYS A 66 -20.57 -14.10 30.52
C LYS A 66 -19.37 -15.02 30.76
N ILE A 67 -18.66 -14.85 31.85
CA ILE A 67 -17.56 -15.71 32.27
C ILE A 67 -18.17 -16.99 32.84
N LEU A 68 -17.94 -18.11 32.18
CA LEU A 68 -18.45 -19.41 32.61
C LEU A 68 -17.51 -20.02 33.64
N GLN A 69 -18.06 -20.38 34.81
CA GLN A 69 -17.28 -21.04 35.86
C GLN A 69 -16.84 -22.44 35.39
N GLY A 70 -15.55 -22.75 35.61
CA GLY A 70 -14.93 -24.03 35.31
C GLY A 70 -14.29 -24.20 33.95
N ASP A 71 -14.67 -23.43 32.91
CA ASP A 71 -14.21 -23.65 31.51
C ASP A 71 -13.24 -22.63 30.97
N SER A 72 -12.88 -21.62 31.75
CA SER A 72 -12.05 -20.49 31.21
C SER A 72 -12.61 -19.93 29.91
N VAL A 73 -13.93 -19.90 29.73
CA VAL A 73 -14.63 -19.44 28.52
C VAL A 73 -15.44 -18.21 28.86
N ILE A 74 -15.39 -17.23 27.96
CA ILE A 74 -16.30 -16.09 28.00
C ILE A 74 -17.23 -16.24 26.78
N ASP A 75 -18.52 -16.47 27.04
CA ASP A 75 -19.53 -16.63 25.99
C ASP A 75 -20.38 -15.36 25.89
N GLY A 76 -20.44 -14.78 24.71
CA GLY A 76 -21.10 -13.49 24.56
C GLY A 76 -21.43 -13.10 23.14
N LEU A 77 -21.80 -11.83 23.00
CA LEU A 77 -22.20 -11.22 21.74
C LEU A 77 -21.23 -10.09 21.38
N TRP A 78 -20.78 -10.10 20.15
CA TRP A 78 -20.03 -9.04 19.52
C TRP A 78 -20.98 -8.13 18.75
N GLY A 79 -20.90 -6.80 18.98
CA GLY A 79 -21.85 -5.85 18.39
C GLY A 79 -23.30 -6.11 18.75
N GLY A 80 -23.57 -6.79 19.85
CA GLY A 80 -24.92 -7.12 20.31
C GLY A 80 -25.64 -8.22 19.49
N ALA A 81 -25.05 -8.73 18.40
CA ALA A 81 -25.73 -9.65 17.49
C ALA A 81 -24.94 -10.91 17.13
N ILE A 82 -23.60 -10.84 17.07
CA ILE A 82 -22.77 -11.94 16.57
C ILE A 82 -22.23 -12.75 17.75
N SER A 83 -22.54 -14.04 17.82
CA SER A 83 -22.01 -14.92 18.86
C SER A 83 -20.49 -15.00 18.78
N LEU A 84 -19.81 -14.75 19.90
CA LEU A 84 -18.36 -14.84 20.05
C LEU A 84 -18.00 -15.48 21.37
N LYS A 85 -17.45 -16.69 21.29
CA LYS A 85 -16.86 -17.40 22.44
C LYS A 85 -15.37 -17.14 22.50
N LEU A 86 -14.90 -16.58 23.61
CA LEU A 86 -13.47 -16.35 23.86
C LEU A 86 -12.91 -17.46 24.74
N ARG A 87 -11.74 -17.98 24.37
CA ARG A 87 -10.98 -18.97 25.15
C ARG A 87 -9.56 -18.46 25.38
N PRO A 88 -8.89 -18.81 26.48
CA PRO A 88 -7.48 -18.54 26.67
C PRO A 88 -6.68 -19.10 25.48
N THR A 89 -5.62 -18.42 25.11
CA THR A 89 -4.76 -18.85 24.01
C THR A 89 -3.34 -18.39 24.24
N ASN A 90 -2.37 -19.21 23.86
CA ASN A 90 -0.96 -18.86 23.73
C ASN A 90 -0.65 -18.38 22.31
N TYR A 91 -1.68 -17.94 21.56
CA TYR A 91 -1.50 -17.49 20.19
C TYR A 91 -0.52 -16.34 20.13
N VAL A 92 0.55 -16.53 19.37
CA VAL A 92 1.47 -15.46 18.99
C VAL A 92 0.91 -14.86 17.72
N PHE A 93 0.64 -13.55 17.73
CA PHE A 93 0.20 -12.85 16.54
C PHE A 93 1.23 -13.01 15.42
N THR A 94 0.83 -13.71 14.38
CA THR A 94 1.59 -13.78 13.12
C THR A 94 0.72 -13.18 12.03
N LEU A 95 1.24 -12.14 11.38
CA LEU A 95 0.60 -11.60 10.20
C LEU A 95 0.50 -12.73 9.16
N LYS A 96 -0.71 -13.03 8.68
CA LYS A 96 -0.86 -13.93 7.54
C LYS A 96 -0.25 -13.23 6.33
N THR A 97 0.95 -13.66 5.97
CA THR A 97 1.58 -13.28 4.72
C THR A 97 1.16 -14.29 3.66
N ASN A 98 0.67 -13.82 2.53
CA ASN A 98 0.10 -14.61 1.42
C ASN A 98 -1.29 -15.21 1.75
N LEU A 99 -2.33 -14.44 1.57
CA LEU A 99 -3.62 -15.00 1.22
C LEU A 99 -3.41 -15.72 -0.12
N ASN A 100 -3.82 -16.98 -0.19
CA ASN A 100 -3.53 -17.83 -1.34
C ASN A 100 -4.19 -17.25 -2.61
N PRO A 101 -3.43 -16.76 -3.60
CA PRO A 101 -3.99 -16.24 -4.84
C PRO A 101 -4.37 -17.33 -5.83
N LEU A 102 -4.74 -18.53 -5.36
CA LEU A 102 -5.08 -19.66 -6.25
C LEU A 102 -6.43 -19.43 -6.93
N ILE A 103 -6.42 -19.46 -8.25
CA ILE A 103 -7.60 -19.64 -9.09
C ILE A 103 -7.59 -21.04 -9.68
N GLU A 104 -8.77 -21.61 -9.85
CA GLU A 104 -8.93 -22.88 -10.52
C GLU A 104 -8.31 -22.86 -11.94
N GLY A 105 -7.57 -23.90 -12.29
CA GLY A 105 -6.86 -24.00 -13.58
C GLY A 105 -5.50 -23.30 -13.65
N TYR A 106 -5.00 -22.75 -12.53
CA TYR A 106 -3.66 -22.17 -12.44
C TYR A 106 -2.83 -22.84 -11.36
N LYS A 107 -1.54 -23.07 -11.65
CA LYS A 107 -0.53 -23.47 -10.64
C LYS A 107 0.39 -22.30 -10.33
N ILE A 108 0.76 -22.12 -9.08
CA ILE A 108 1.77 -21.16 -8.68
C ILE A 108 3.15 -21.70 -9.04
N VAL A 109 3.87 -20.96 -9.88
CA VAL A 109 5.28 -21.25 -10.24
C VAL A 109 6.21 -20.60 -9.22
N LYS A 110 5.90 -19.38 -8.82
CA LYS A 110 6.63 -18.60 -7.82
C LYS A 110 5.67 -17.68 -7.08
N LEU A 111 5.84 -17.61 -5.76
CA LEU A 111 5.11 -16.65 -4.93
C LEU A 111 6.05 -16.09 -3.88
N ILE A 112 6.13 -14.77 -3.80
CA ILE A 112 6.92 -14.04 -2.82
C ILE A 112 6.05 -13.78 -1.60
N LYS A 113 6.58 -14.06 -0.41
CA LYS A 113 5.91 -13.79 0.85
C LYS A 113 5.66 -12.30 0.99
N SER A 114 4.40 -11.88 1.11
CA SER A 114 3.98 -10.49 1.16
C SER A 114 2.93 -10.25 2.26
N SER A 115 2.71 -8.99 2.62
CA SER A 115 1.62 -8.58 3.51
C SER A 115 0.24 -8.82 2.87
N PRO A 116 -0.87 -8.78 3.65
CA PRO A 116 -2.22 -8.81 3.10
C PRO A 116 -2.50 -7.65 2.15
N ILE A 117 -3.53 -7.82 1.32
CA ILE A 117 -4.08 -6.74 0.49
C ILE A 117 -4.77 -5.72 1.40
N LYS A 118 -4.61 -4.45 1.06
CA LYS A 118 -5.31 -3.33 1.69
C LYS A 118 -6.19 -2.65 0.66
N ASP A 119 -7.34 -2.16 1.09
CA ASP A 119 -8.31 -1.47 0.23
C ASP A 119 -8.15 0.05 0.37
N GLN A 120 -7.83 0.71 -0.74
CA GLN A 120 -7.73 2.17 -0.81
C GLN A 120 -9.10 2.86 -0.83
N GLN A 121 -10.16 2.11 -1.12
CA GLN A 121 -11.55 2.60 -1.19
C GLN A 121 -11.73 3.83 -2.11
N ALA A 122 -12.47 4.85 -1.67
CA ALA A 122 -12.75 6.05 -2.45
C ALA A 122 -11.60 7.08 -2.41
N THR A 123 -10.39 6.65 -2.79
CA THR A 123 -9.21 7.52 -2.87
C THR A 123 -8.42 7.28 -4.14
N GLY A 124 -7.70 8.29 -4.62
CA GLY A 124 -6.79 8.18 -5.77
C GLY A 124 -5.32 7.95 -5.36
N VAL A 125 -5.05 7.30 -4.20
CA VAL A 125 -3.68 7.15 -3.66
C VAL A 125 -3.14 5.72 -3.81
N CYS A 126 -3.48 5.04 -4.92
CA CYS A 126 -2.99 3.69 -5.26
C CYS A 126 -1.46 3.56 -5.17
N TRP A 127 -0.74 4.59 -5.59
CA TRP A 127 0.72 4.68 -5.51
C TRP A 127 1.25 4.44 -4.09
N SER A 128 0.59 4.99 -3.09
CA SER A 128 0.98 4.81 -1.70
C SER A 128 0.66 3.42 -1.17
N PHE A 129 -0.47 2.84 -1.56
CA PHE A 129 -0.86 1.48 -1.17
C PHE A 129 0.04 0.42 -1.80
N ALA A 130 0.28 0.52 -3.10
CA ALA A 130 1.15 -0.41 -3.83
C ALA A 130 2.59 -0.35 -3.33
N THR A 131 3.15 0.85 -3.15
CA THR A 131 4.52 1.02 -2.65
C THR A 131 4.65 0.63 -1.19
N THR A 132 3.65 0.88 -0.35
CA THR A 132 3.64 0.37 1.04
C THR A 132 3.67 -1.15 1.06
N SER A 133 2.87 -1.82 0.23
CA SER A 133 2.91 -3.28 0.08
C SER A 133 4.28 -3.79 -0.40
N PHE A 134 4.93 -3.06 -1.29
CA PHE A 134 6.29 -3.34 -1.75
C PHE A 134 7.31 -3.19 -0.60
N ILE A 135 7.28 -2.09 0.16
CA ILE A 135 8.15 -1.83 1.32
C ILE A 135 8.00 -2.93 2.37
N GLU A 136 6.77 -3.32 2.71
CA GLU A 136 6.48 -4.41 3.66
C GLU A 136 7.07 -5.74 3.18
N THR A 137 6.96 -6.03 1.89
CA THR A 137 7.50 -7.26 1.28
C THR A 137 9.02 -7.26 1.27
N GLU A 138 9.66 -6.13 0.97
CA GLU A 138 11.11 -5.99 1.04
C GLU A 138 11.64 -6.12 2.47
N ALA A 139 10.93 -5.60 3.48
CA ALA A 139 11.27 -5.81 4.89
C ALA A 139 11.21 -7.30 5.25
N ILE A 140 10.17 -8.02 4.81
CA ILE A 140 10.06 -9.48 5.01
C ILE A 140 11.22 -10.21 4.33
N ARG A 141 11.58 -9.82 3.10
CA ARG A 141 12.74 -10.39 2.37
C ARG A 141 14.05 -10.18 3.13
N LEU A 142 14.22 -9.05 3.80
CA LEU A 142 15.37 -8.75 4.67
C LEU A 142 15.33 -9.48 6.02
N GLY A 143 14.36 -10.37 6.26
CA GLY A 143 14.21 -11.13 7.51
C GLY A 143 13.58 -10.35 8.65
N LYS A 144 12.99 -9.18 8.40
CA LYS A 144 12.27 -8.43 9.43
C LYS A 144 10.94 -9.11 9.74
N ALA A 145 10.48 -8.94 10.98
CA ALA A 145 9.14 -9.36 11.36
C ALA A 145 8.10 -8.60 10.51
N PRO A 146 7.07 -9.28 10.00
CA PRO A 146 6.01 -8.63 9.24
C PRO A 146 5.32 -7.52 10.04
N VAL A 147 5.19 -6.36 9.44
CA VAL A 147 4.50 -5.20 10.02
C VAL A 147 3.52 -4.66 8.98
N VAL A 148 2.32 -4.27 9.41
CA VAL A 148 1.35 -3.55 8.59
C VAL A 148 1.64 -2.06 8.71
N LEU A 149 2.14 -1.46 7.64
CA LEU A 149 2.44 -0.03 7.57
C LEU A 149 1.21 0.77 7.15
N SER A 150 1.15 2.02 7.55
CA SER A 150 0.14 2.96 7.07
C SER A 150 0.49 3.49 5.68
N PRO A 151 -0.27 3.16 4.63
CA PRO A 151 -0.10 3.81 3.33
C PRO A 151 -0.48 5.29 3.41
N MET A 152 -1.40 5.64 4.28
CA MET A 152 -1.86 7.03 4.45
C MET A 152 -0.81 7.96 5.06
N PHE A 153 0.26 7.41 5.64
CA PHE A 153 1.33 8.23 6.22
C PHE A 153 2.12 9.04 5.17
N TYR A 154 2.19 8.54 3.94
CA TYR A 154 2.94 9.20 2.86
C TYR A 154 2.13 10.27 2.12
N VAL A 155 0.81 10.23 2.24
CA VAL A 155 -0.10 11.12 1.49
C VAL A 155 0.03 12.58 1.90
N PRO A 156 -0.08 12.98 3.20
CA PRO A 156 0.02 14.38 3.62
C PRO A 156 1.30 15.08 3.16
N PRO A 157 2.51 14.55 3.42
CA PRO A 157 3.72 15.23 3.01
C PRO A 157 3.90 15.33 1.50
N THR A 158 3.38 14.37 0.74
CA THR A 158 3.41 14.41 -0.73
C THR A 158 2.50 15.50 -1.28
N TYR A 159 1.29 15.69 -0.72
CA TYR A 159 0.44 16.82 -1.10
C TYR A 159 1.05 18.18 -0.76
N GLU A 160 1.72 18.31 0.39
CA GLU A 160 2.43 19.54 0.77
C GLU A 160 3.54 19.86 -0.26
N ASP A 161 4.33 18.86 -0.65
CA ASP A 161 5.43 19.04 -1.61
C ASP A 161 4.89 19.32 -3.03
N LYS A 162 3.80 18.67 -3.46
CA LYS A 162 3.09 18.98 -4.72
C LYS A 162 2.54 20.40 -4.74
N ALA A 163 1.89 20.82 -3.67
CA ALA A 163 1.35 22.18 -3.57
C ALA A 163 2.45 23.24 -3.68
N GLU A 164 3.58 23.01 -3.01
CA GLU A 164 4.74 23.91 -3.12
C GLU A 164 5.25 24.00 -4.56
N LYS A 165 5.43 22.86 -5.22
CA LYS A 165 5.88 22.85 -6.62
C LYS A 165 4.87 23.50 -7.57
N TYR A 166 3.57 23.18 -7.42
CA TYR A 166 2.52 23.77 -8.23
C TYR A 166 2.50 25.29 -8.13
N ILE A 167 2.62 25.85 -6.93
CA ILE A 167 2.67 27.28 -6.69
C ILE A 167 3.94 27.88 -7.28
N ARG A 168 5.13 27.28 -7.04
CA ARG A 168 6.42 27.76 -7.58
C ARG A 168 6.45 27.73 -9.10
N MET A 169 5.85 26.72 -9.71
CA MET A 169 5.75 26.55 -11.17
C MET A 169 4.59 27.35 -11.79
N ASN A 170 3.91 28.18 -11.00
CA ASN A 170 2.78 29.01 -11.46
C ASN A 170 1.66 28.18 -12.11
N GLY A 171 1.29 27.05 -11.50
CA GLY A 171 0.25 26.17 -12.00
C GLY A 171 0.67 25.25 -13.14
N LYS A 172 1.96 25.23 -13.53
CA LYS A 172 2.50 24.42 -14.62
C LYS A 172 3.11 23.09 -14.18
N SER A 173 2.70 22.59 -13.02
CA SER A 173 3.05 21.27 -12.51
C SER A 173 1.78 20.50 -12.20
N TYR A 174 1.83 19.20 -12.21
CA TYR A 174 0.71 18.36 -11.80
C TYR A 174 0.37 18.59 -10.31
N PHE A 175 -0.92 18.71 -10.02
CA PHE A 175 -1.46 18.72 -8.66
C PHE A 175 -2.76 17.92 -8.60
N GLY A 176 -2.71 16.76 -7.95
CA GLY A 176 -3.83 15.83 -7.82
C GLY A 176 -3.46 14.66 -6.90
N CYS A 177 -4.39 13.73 -6.73
CA CYS A 177 -4.26 12.56 -5.85
C CYS A 177 -3.30 11.50 -6.41
N GLY A 178 -3.23 11.33 -7.75
CA GLY A 178 -2.35 10.39 -8.42
C GLY A 178 -0.87 10.70 -8.21
N ASP A 179 -0.03 9.66 -8.23
CA ASP A 179 1.42 9.76 -8.10
C ASP A 179 2.09 8.43 -8.51
N LEU A 180 3.40 8.36 -8.42
CA LEU A 180 4.21 7.20 -8.75
C LEU A 180 4.90 6.60 -7.52
N SER A 181 5.41 5.39 -7.64
CA SER A 181 6.01 4.64 -6.52
C SER A 181 7.15 5.39 -5.84
N PHE A 182 7.94 6.16 -6.61
CA PHE A 182 9.07 6.89 -6.03
C PHE A 182 8.64 7.96 -5.01
N SER A 183 7.45 8.56 -5.14
CA SER A 183 6.97 9.54 -4.16
C SER A 183 6.79 8.93 -2.78
N ALA A 184 6.25 7.71 -2.68
CA ALA A 184 6.19 7.00 -1.41
C ALA A 184 7.58 6.59 -0.90
N LEU A 185 8.51 6.17 -1.77
CA LEU A 185 9.89 5.87 -1.38
C LEU A 185 10.64 7.12 -0.92
N ASN A 186 10.43 8.27 -1.56
CA ASN A 186 10.98 9.55 -1.13
C ASN A 186 10.38 10.02 0.20
N ALA A 187 9.08 9.87 0.38
CA ALA A 187 8.43 10.15 1.66
C ALA A 187 8.94 9.21 2.76
N TYR A 188 9.14 7.91 2.48
CA TYR A 188 9.77 6.97 3.41
C TYR A 188 11.20 7.41 3.79
N ARG A 189 12.02 7.81 2.81
CA ARG A 189 13.37 8.35 3.04
C ARG A 189 13.35 9.57 3.95
N LYS A 190 12.46 10.51 3.67
CA LYS A 190 12.38 11.81 4.35
C LYS A 190 11.72 11.72 5.72
N TYR A 191 10.67 10.92 5.87
CA TYR A 191 9.80 10.92 7.05
C TYR A 191 9.81 9.59 7.82
N GLY A 192 10.25 8.49 7.23
CA GLY A 192 10.23 7.16 7.84
C GLY A 192 8.94 6.41 7.58
N ALA A 193 8.50 5.60 8.54
CA ALA A 193 7.30 4.78 8.44
C ALA A 193 6.57 4.70 9.78
N ILE A 194 5.28 4.41 9.74
CA ILE A 194 4.43 4.26 10.92
C ILE A 194 3.50 3.06 10.73
N PRO A 195 3.21 2.25 11.77
CA PRO A 195 2.21 1.19 11.68
C PRO A 195 0.81 1.74 11.41
N GLU A 196 0.00 1.02 10.64
CA GLU A 196 -1.40 1.38 10.38
C GLU A 196 -2.23 1.43 11.68
N SER A 197 -1.92 0.56 12.65
CA SER A 197 -2.54 0.56 13.98
C SER A 197 -2.27 1.83 14.79
N VAL A 198 -1.25 2.62 14.43
CA VAL A 198 -0.90 3.88 15.09
C VAL A 198 -1.49 5.07 14.35
N TYR A 199 -1.54 5.01 13.04
CA TYR A 199 -2.12 6.05 12.19
C TYR A 199 -2.78 5.43 10.97
N SER A 200 -4.07 5.36 10.97
CA SER A 200 -4.85 4.82 9.85
C SER A 200 -5.05 5.82 8.71
N GLY A 201 -4.90 7.13 8.98
CA GLY A 201 -5.28 8.19 8.03
C GLY A 201 -6.78 8.41 7.92
N LYS A 202 -7.55 7.94 8.89
CA LYS A 202 -8.97 8.21 9.06
C LYS A 202 -9.14 9.11 10.27
N LYS A 203 -9.83 10.25 10.10
CA LYS A 203 -10.15 11.11 11.22
C LYS A 203 -11.38 10.58 11.95
N ASP A 204 -11.31 10.64 13.26
CA ASP A 204 -12.38 10.22 14.15
C ASP A 204 -12.83 8.78 13.86
N SER A 205 -13.95 8.43 13.82
CA SER A 205 -14.51 7.13 13.58
C SER A 205 -14.93 6.93 12.10
N ALA A 206 -14.28 7.59 11.09
CA ALA A 206 -14.54 7.31 9.69
C ALA A 206 -14.33 5.82 9.37
N THR A 207 -15.35 5.16 8.83
CA THR A 207 -15.30 3.73 8.51
C THR A 207 -14.61 3.46 7.19
N ILE A 208 -14.64 4.41 6.27
CA ILE A 208 -14.08 4.32 4.92
C ILE A 208 -13.08 5.46 4.68
N TYR A 209 -12.19 5.26 3.72
CA TYR A 209 -11.42 6.33 3.12
C TYR A 209 -12.26 7.00 2.03
N ASP A 210 -12.42 8.31 2.13
CA ASP A 210 -13.02 9.15 1.10
C ASP A 210 -12.27 10.48 1.07
N HIS A 211 -11.59 10.75 -0.04
CA HIS A 211 -10.79 11.94 -0.22
C HIS A 211 -11.40 12.95 -1.21
N GLY A 212 -12.60 12.67 -1.74
CA GLY A 212 -13.19 13.47 -2.80
C GLY A 212 -13.34 14.96 -2.46
N ASP A 213 -13.84 15.28 -1.28
CA ASP A 213 -13.99 16.69 -0.83
C ASP A 213 -12.65 17.33 -0.45
N MET A 214 -11.74 16.54 0.15
CA MET A 214 -10.38 17.00 0.45
C MET A 214 -9.63 17.37 -0.84
N ASP A 215 -9.66 16.51 -1.87
CA ASP A 215 -8.98 16.73 -3.14
C ASP A 215 -9.48 18.00 -3.84
N LYS A 216 -10.80 18.22 -3.83
CA LYS A 216 -11.41 19.47 -4.35
C LYS A 216 -10.94 20.69 -3.59
N ALA A 217 -11.00 20.64 -2.25
CA ALA A 217 -10.60 21.77 -1.40
C ALA A 217 -9.11 22.11 -1.58
N LEU A 218 -8.24 21.10 -1.69
CA LEU A 218 -6.82 21.26 -1.95
C LEU A 218 -6.57 21.92 -3.31
N LEU A 219 -7.23 21.45 -4.38
CA LEU A 219 -7.10 22.01 -5.72
C LEU A 219 -7.58 23.45 -5.78
N GLU A 220 -8.73 23.77 -5.18
CA GLU A 220 -9.25 25.12 -5.07
C GLU A 220 -8.29 26.04 -4.30
N LYS A 221 -7.72 25.54 -3.20
CA LYS A 221 -6.78 26.29 -2.38
C LYS A 221 -5.55 26.71 -3.16
N VAL A 222 -4.88 25.76 -3.88
CA VAL A 222 -3.67 26.09 -4.66
C VAL A 222 -3.98 27.01 -5.85
N LYS A 223 -5.15 26.85 -6.50
CA LYS A 223 -5.60 27.78 -7.56
C LYS A 223 -5.85 29.19 -7.02
N ASN A 224 -6.48 29.31 -5.85
CA ASN A 224 -6.72 30.59 -5.22
C ASN A 224 -5.42 31.33 -4.88
N TYR A 225 -4.37 30.62 -4.47
CA TYR A 225 -3.05 31.21 -4.28
C TYR A 225 -2.45 31.79 -5.57
N LEU A 226 -2.67 31.17 -6.71
CA LEU A 226 -2.19 31.70 -8.00
C LEU A 226 -2.93 32.96 -8.42
N ASN A 227 -4.22 33.07 -8.07
CA ASN A 227 -5.11 34.14 -8.51
C ASN A 227 -5.11 35.38 -7.57
N SER A 228 -4.79 35.22 -6.30
CA SER A 228 -5.00 36.25 -5.24
C SER A 228 -3.88 37.27 -5.05
N GLY A 229 -2.99 37.45 -6.04
CA GLY A 229 -1.92 38.45 -5.94
C GLY A 229 -0.89 38.10 -4.84
N ARG A 230 0.29 37.70 -5.20
CA ARG A 230 1.29 36.99 -4.42
C ARG A 230 2.07 37.77 -3.36
N GLY A 231 1.67 39.03 -3.07
CA GLY A 231 2.51 39.97 -2.32
C GLY A 231 2.90 39.61 -0.89
N ASN A 232 2.11 38.76 -0.21
CA ASN A 232 2.32 38.42 1.22
C ASN A 232 2.37 36.91 1.47
N MET A 233 2.55 36.07 0.43
CA MET A 233 2.48 34.63 0.56
C MET A 233 3.85 34.03 0.95
N THR A 234 3.92 33.41 2.13
CA THR A 234 5.11 32.67 2.57
C THR A 234 4.94 31.17 2.29
N THR A 235 6.06 30.49 2.06
CA THR A 235 6.07 29.01 1.91
C THR A 235 5.40 28.33 3.10
N GLU A 236 5.67 28.77 4.32
CA GLU A 236 5.08 28.21 5.53
C GLU A 236 3.57 28.47 5.61
N GLY A 237 3.11 29.63 5.16
CA GLY A 237 1.67 29.98 5.17
C GLY A 237 0.84 29.02 4.32
N TYR A 238 1.20 28.80 3.07
CA TYR A 238 0.41 27.90 2.23
C TYR A 238 0.60 26.42 2.61
N ARG A 239 1.76 26.01 3.13
CA ARG A 239 1.95 24.65 3.67
C ARG A 239 1.03 24.40 4.86
N ASN A 240 0.87 25.38 5.75
CA ASN A 240 -0.03 25.27 6.90
C ASN A 240 -1.49 25.13 6.47
N ASP A 241 -1.94 25.92 5.50
CA ASP A 241 -3.31 25.84 4.99
C ASP A 241 -3.59 24.50 4.31
N ILE A 242 -2.65 23.98 3.50
CA ILE A 242 -2.74 22.62 2.89
C ILE A 242 -2.80 21.55 3.97
N ARG A 243 -1.93 21.65 4.98
CA ARG A 243 -1.88 20.72 6.12
C ARG A 243 -3.17 20.74 6.93
N GLU A 244 -3.79 21.89 7.11
CA GLU A 244 -5.06 22.02 7.83
C GLU A 244 -6.19 21.29 7.10
N ILE A 245 -6.32 21.46 5.79
CA ILE A 245 -7.30 20.74 4.96
C ILE A 245 -7.09 19.24 5.09
N ILE A 246 -5.85 18.75 4.91
CA ILE A 246 -5.53 17.33 4.99
C ILE A 246 -5.82 16.76 6.39
N THR A 247 -5.39 17.48 7.45
CA THR A 247 -5.62 17.07 8.84
C THR A 247 -7.12 17.05 9.17
N GLY A 248 -7.90 17.91 8.53
CA GLY A 248 -9.36 17.94 8.63
C GLY A 248 -9.99 16.61 8.23
N THR A 249 -9.47 15.93 7.22
CA THR A 249 -9.97 14.64 6.70
C THR A 249 -9.22 13.44 7.27
N MET A 250 -7.89 13.48 7.32
CA MET A 250 -7.04 12.32 7.60
C MET A 250 -6.56 12.24 9.06
N GLY A 251 -6.81 13.28 9.88
CA GLY A 251 -6.20 13.39 11.19
C GLY A 251 -4.70 13.69 11.10
N LYS A 252 -4.04 13.79 12.24
CA LYS A 252 -2.61 14.08 12.33
C LYS A 252 -1.83 12.85 12.78
N ALA A 253 -0.82 12.46 12.00
CA ALA A 253 0.10 11.41 12.39
C ALA A 253 0.92 11.85 13.62
N PRO A 254 1.12 10.96 14.64
CA PRO A 254 1.92 11.31 15.81
C PRO A 254 3.41 11.40 15.45
N SER A 255 4.12 12.32 16.09
CA SER A 255 5.58 12.46 15.94
C SER A 255 6.36 11.36 16.69
N THR A 256 5.74 10.77 17.72
CA THR A 256 6.25 9.64 18.49
C THR A 256 5.11 8.69 18.83
N PHE A 257 5.40 7.40 18.93
CA PHE A 257 4.41 6.37 19.26
C PHE A 257 5.05 5.17 19.95
N ILE A 258 4.25 4.37 20.62
CA ILE A 258 4.68 3.12 21.26
C ILE A 258 4.33 1.95 20.35
N TYR A 259 5.33 1.10 20.08
CA TYR A 259 5.15 -0.16 19.36
C TYR A 259 6.00 -1.25 20.05
N ASN A 260 5.38 -2.39 20.37
CA ASN A 260 6.04 -3.48 21.13
C ASN A 260 6.78 -2.99 22.38
N ASN A 261 6.10 -2.16 23.22
CA ASN A 261 6.62 -1.56 24.47
C ASN A 261 7.86 -0.66 24.33
N LYS A 262 8.16 -0.20 23.12
CA LYS A 262 9.25 0.74 22.86
C LYS A 262 8.72 1.99 22.16
N THR A 263 9.22 3.15 22.56
CA THR A 263 8.90 4.44 21.92
C THR A 263 9.72 4.63 20.65
N TYR A 264 9.05 5.01 19.58
CA TYR A 264 9.63 5.29 18.28
C TYR A 264 9.23 6.66 17.76
N THR A 265 10.12 7.26 16.99
CA THR A 265 9.74 8.21 15.93
C THR A 265 9.51 7.44 14.63
N PRO A 266 8.80 7.98 13.64
CA PRO A 266 8.66 7.30 12.34
C PRO A 266 9.99 6.92 11.69
N LYS A 267 11.04 7.76 11.82
CA LYS A 267 12.38 7.47 11.31
C LYS A 267 13.08 6.33 12.05
N SER A 268 13.03 6.34 13.38
CA SER A 268 13.64 5.24 14.16
C SER A 268 12.92 3.92 13.92
N PHE A 269 11.62 3.95 13.75
CA PHE A 269 10.81 2.78 13.41
C PHE A 269 11.17 2.23 12.02
N ALA A 270 11.24 3.08 11.00
CA ALA A 270 11.66 2.69 9.66
C ALA A 270 13.04 2.04 9.65
N LYS A 271 14.01 2.64 10.35
CA LYS A 271 15.38 2.11 10.46
C LYS A 271 15.43 0.75 11.15
N GLU A 272 14.76 0.59 12.28
CA GLU A 272 14.88 -0.59 13.12
C GLU A 272 13.96 -1.74 12.66
N MET A 273 12.69 -1.42 12.39
CA MET A 273 11.67 -2.43 12.13
C MET A 273 11.54 -2.79 10.64
N ILE A 274 11.83 -1.87 9.74
CA ILE A 274 11.71 -2.08 8.29
C ILE A 274 13.08 -2.34 7.67
N GLY A 275 14.04 -1.44 7.89
CA GLY A 275 15.45 -1.64 7.54
C GLY A 275 15.77 -1.56 6.04
N ILE A 276 14.84 -1.10 5.18
CA ILE A 276 15.13 -0.86 3.77
C ILE A 276 15.92 0.45 3.60
N ASN A 277 16.79 0.47 2.59
CA ASN A 277 17.43 1.69 2.11
C ASN A 277 16.78 2.07 0.76
N PRO A 278 16.07 3.20 0.65
CA PRO A 278 15.47 3.62 -0.62
C PRO A 278 16.45 3.77 -1.78
N ASP A 279 17.74 3.97 -1.50
CA ASP A 279 18.78 4.07 -2.53
C ASP A 279 19.13 2.72 -3.17
N ASP A 280 18.67 1.61 -2.60
CA ASP A 280 18.83 0.27 -3.19
C ASP A 280 17.83 0.00 -4.33
N TYR A 281 16.88 0.91 -4.57
CA TYR A 281 15.83 0.74 -5.57
C TYR A 281 16.05 1.64 -6.78
N VAL A 282 15.50 1.23 -7.90
CA VAL A 282 15.55 1.94 -9.17
C VAL A 282 14.23 1.83 -9.90
N GLU A 283 13.79 2.97 -10.45
CA GLU A 283 12.66 3.05 -11.36
C GLU A 283 13.13 2.75 -12.79
N ILE A 284 12.44 1.86 -13.48
CA ILE A 284 12.81 1.39 -14.81
C ILE A 284 11.63 1.50 -15.76
N THR A 285 11.91 1.92 -16.97
CA THR A 285 10.95 2.00 -18.07
C THR A 285 11.56 1.46 -19.38
N SER A 286 10.78 1.48 -20.46
CA SER A 286 11.23 1.01 -21.79
C SER A 286 10.58 1.80 -22.90
N PHE A 287 11.17 2.94 -23.28
CA PHE A 287 10.69 3.79 -24.37
C PHE A 287 11.81 4.18 -25.31
N SER A 288 11.57 4.11 -26.62
CA SER A 288 12.61 4.29 -27.66
C SER A 288 12.87 5.75 -28.06
N HIS A 289 12.10 6.70 -27.55
CA HIS A 289 12.35 8.14 -27.80
C HIS A 289 13.50 8.71 -26.98
N HIS A 290 14.02 7.94 -26.00
CA HIS A 290 15.28 8.24 -25.31
C HIS A 290 16.29 7.09 -25.43
N PRO A 291 17.60 7.34 -25.28
CA PRO A 291 18.61 6.31 -25.35
C PRO A 291 18.41 5.20 -24.31
N PHE A 292 18.59 3.94 -24.71
CA PHE A 292 18.59 2.83 -23.77
C PHE A 292 19.86 2.79 -22.92
N TYR A 293 19.77 2.13 -21.76
CA TYR A 293 20.80 2.01 -20.72
C TYR A 293 21.25 3.36 -20.16
N SER A 294 20.39 4.36 -20.26
CA SER A 294 20.57 5.69 -19.69
C SER A 294 19.39 6.05 -18.79
N LYS A 295 19.49 7.14 -18.04
CA LYS A 295 18.38 7.71 -17.27
C LYS A 295 17.83 8.93 -17.99
N PHE A 296 16.52 9.10 -17.94
CA PHE A 296 15.82 10.30 -18.40
C PHE A 296 14.64 10.62 -17.50
N ILE A 297 14.11 11.83 -17.58
CA ILE A 297 12.89 12.23 -16.87
C ILE A 297 11.71 11.72 -17.68
N LEU A 298 10.97 10.76 -17.13
CA LEU A 298 9.81 10.17 -17.80
C LEU A 298 8.69 11.21 -17.91
N GLU A 299 8.20 11.41 -19.12
CA GLU A 299 7.17 12.40 -19.46
C GLU A 299 5.77 11.87 -19.19
N THR A 300 5.42 11.73 -17.93
CA THR A 300 4.05 11.53 -17.44
C THR A 300 3.68 12.65 -16.46
N GLU A 301 2.40 13.02 -16.41
CA GLU A 301 1.95 14.10 -15.53
C GLU A 301 2.25 13.78 -14.05
N ALA A 302 2.08 12.53 -13.63
CA ALA A 302 2.34 12.10 -12.27
C ALA A 302 3.83 12.13 -11.90
N ASN A 303 4.76 12.21 -12.86
CA ASN A 303 6.18 12.46 -12.59
C ASN A 303 6.44 13.95 -12.29
N TRP A 304 5.60 14.54 -11.44
CA TRP A 304 5.62 15.97 -11.10
C TRP A 304 6.95 16.45 -10.51
N ASP A 305 7.70 15.55 -9.86
CA ASP A 305 8.99 15.89 -9.22
C ASP A 305 10.20 15.66 -10.14
N ASN A 306 9.97 15.34 -11.44
CA ASN A 306 11.00 15.12 -12.46
C ASN A 306 12.02 14.05 -12.08
N ASN A 307 11.54 12.91 -11.58
CA ASN A 307 12.40 11.79 -11.24
C ASN A 307 12.92 11.09 -12.51
N TYR A 308 14.13 10.55 -12.37
CA TYR A 308 14.83 9.86 -13.43
C TYR A 308 14.49 8.38 -13.44
N TYR A 309 14.20 7.86 -14.62
CA TYR A 309 13.92 6.46 -14.89
C TYR A 309 15.04 5.84 -15.72
N LEU A 310 15.50 4.65 -15.33
CA LEU A 310 16.43 3.86 -16.14
C LEU A 310 15.68 3.30 -17.34
N ASN A 311 16.14 3.60 -18.54
CA ASN A 311 15.54 3.15 -19.78
C ASN A 311 16.20 1.88 -20.30
N LEU A 312 15.43 0.82 -20.51
CA LEU A 312 15.93 -0.46 -21.02
C LEU A 312 15.20 -0.85 -22.31
N PRO A 313 15.85 -1.59 -23.24
CA PRO A 313 15.13 -2.23 -24.34
C PRO A 313 14.04 -3.16 -23.83
N LEU A 314 12.94 -3.29 -24.56
CA LEU A 314 11.76 -4.06 -24.13
C LEU A 314 12.07 -5.51 -23.72
N ASN A 315 12.98 -6.16 -24.43
CA ASN A 315 13.38 -7.53 -24.05
C ASN A 315 14.08 -7.58 -22.69
N ASP A 316 14.98 -6.64 -22.40
CA ASP A 316 15.65 -6.56 -21.10
C ASP A 316 14.65 -6.13 -20.02
N PHE A 317 13.73 -5.22 -20.33
CA PHE A 317 12.65 -4.80 -19.44
C PHE A 317 11.75 -5.97 -18.99
N GLY A 318 11.33 -6.83 -19.91
CA GLY A 318 10.58 -8.04 -19.54
C GLY A 318 11.41 -9.06 -18.72
N ARG A 319 12.71 -9.22 -19.07
CA ARG A 319 13.61 -10.13 -18.36
C ARG A 319 13.90 -9.74 -16.92
N ILE A 320 14.00 -8.45 -16.62
CA ILE A 320 14.29 -8.00 -15.24
C ILE A 320 13.16 -8.37 -14.28
N VAL A 321 11.89 -8.34 -14.71
CA VAL A 321 10.75 -8.72 -13.88
C VAL A 321 10.76 -10.21 -13.61
N ASP A 322 10.91 -11.04 -14.65
CA ASP A 322 11.03 -12.49 -14.50
C ASP A 322 12.19 -12.85 -13.55
N SER A 323 13.37 -12.23 -13.76
CA SER A 323 14.54 -12.44 -12.91
C SER A 323 14.31 -12.02 -11.47
N SER A 324 13.71 -10.84 -11.24
CA SER A 324 13.41 -10.33 -9.91
C SER A 324 12.56 -11.33 -9.13
N LEU A 325 11.44 -11.75 -9.70
CA LEU A 325 10.53 -12.68 -9.04
C LEU A 325 11.18 -14.03 -8.74
N LEU A 326 11.93 -14.60 -9.68
CA LEU A 326 12.62 -15.88 -9.49
C LEU A 326 13.66 -15.81 -8.36
N HIS A 327 14.29 -14.65 -8.15
CA HIS A 327 15.27 -14.41 -7.08
C HIS A 327 14.67 -13.82 -5.79
N ASN A 328 13.35 -13.91 -5.59
CA ASN A 328 12.62 -13.46 -4.40
C ASN A 328 12.55 -11.93 -4.22
N TYR A 329 12.69 -11.16 -5.29
CA TYR A 329 12.45 -9.72 -5.30
C TYR A 329 11.07 -9.45 -5.90
N SER A 330 10.20 -8.78 -5.17
CA SER A 330 8.94 -8.28 -5.69
C SER A 330 9.14 -7.04 -6.56
N VAL A 331 8.11 -6.63 -7.28
CA VAL A 331 8.22 -5.56 -8.26
C VAL A 331 7.05 -4.58 -8.05
N GLY A 332 7.36 -3.30 -7.78
CA GLY A 332 6.39 -2.23 -7.92
C GLY A 332 6.04 -2.05 -9.39
N TRP A 333 4.78 -1.85 -9.72
CA TRP A 333 4.29 -1.71 -11.09
C TRP A 333 3.41 -0.46 -11.18
N ASP A 334 3.58 0.25 -12.27
CA ASP A 334 2.79 1.39 -12.68
C ASP A 334 2.39 1.25 -14.14
N GLY A 335 1.14 1.54 -14.49
CA GLY A 335 0.66 1.45 -15.85
C GLY A 335 -0.85 1.54 -16.01
N ASP A 336 -1.29 1.18 -17.20
CA ASP A 336 -2.67 1.29 -17.65
C ASP A 336 -3.49 0.05 -17.27
N THR A 337 -4.60 0.26 -16.56
CA THR A 337 -5.52 -0.80 -16.10
C THR A 337 -6.90 -0.70 -16.75
N TYR A 338 -7.11 0.16 -17.74
CA TYR A 338 -8.44 0.33 -18.36
C TYR A 338 -8.98 -0.93 -19.04
N GLN A 339 -8.11 -1.89 -19.37
CA GLN A 339 -8.49 -3.12 -20.10
C GLN A 339 -8.42 -4.37 -19.22
N TYR A 340 -8.33 -4.25 -17.89
CA TYR A 340 -8.39 -5.43 -17.05
C TYR A 340 -9.85 -5.74 -16.66
N ASN A 341 -10.19 -7.02 -16.53
CA ASN A 341 -11.53 -7.47 -16.16
C ASN A 341 -11.45 -8.68 -15.21
N ASP A 342 -12.28 -8.70 -14.16
CA ASP A 342 -12.51 -9.82 -13.25
C ASP A 342 -11.24 -10.49 -12.69
N GLY A 343 -10.20 -9.70 -12.37
CA GLY A 343 -8.94 -10.22 -11.86
C GLY A 343 -7.97 -10.68 -12.95
N PHE A 344 -8.26 -10.42 -14.23
CA PHE A 344 -7.36 -10.74 -15.34
C PHE A 344 -6.98 -9.49 -16.12
N ALA A 345 -5.68 -9.28 -16.30
CA ALA A 345 -5.12 -8.28 -17.19
C ALA A 345 -4.53 -8.99 -18.43
N VAL A 346 -5.35 -9.10 -19.48
CA VAL A 346 -5.01 -9.76 -20.73
C VAL A 346 -5.39 -8.88 -21.92
N LEU A 347 -4.59 -8.93 -22.96
CA LEU A 347 -4.93 -8.28 -24.24
C LEU A 347 -5.82 -9.20 -25.06
N ASN A 348 -6.55 -8.62 -26.02
CA ASN A 348 -7.28 -9.40 -27.02
C ASN A 348 -6.36 -10.34 -27.77
N ASP A 349 -6.83 -11.53 -28.14
CA ASP A 349 -6.04 -12.60 -28.76
C ASP A 349 -5.37 -12.21 -30.10
N SER A 350 -5.80 -11.10 -30.72
CA SER A 350 -5.18 -10.55 -31.92
C SER A 350 -3.82 -9.88 -31.71
N ILE A 351 -3.44 -9.59 -30.44
CA ILE A 351 -2.20 -8.88 -30.10
C ILE A 351 -1.27 -9.84 -29.35
N ASN A 352 -0.53 -10.66 -30.10
CA ASN A 352 0.30 -11.72 -29.50
C ASN A 352 1.81 -11.42 -29.48
N ASN A 353 2.26 -10.35 -30.16
CA ASN A 353 3.68 -10.00 -30.22
C ASN A 353 3.87 -8.51 -29.99
N ILE A 354 4.22 -8.15 -28.76
CA ILE A 354 4.49 -6.76 -28.38
C ILE A 354 5.93 -6.43 -28.75
N THR A 355 6.08 -5.54 -29.72
CA THR A 355 7.38 -4.99 -30.11
C THR A 355 7.66 -3.67 -29.41
N GLN A 356 8.93 -3.24 -29.41
CA GLN A 356 9.32 -1.91 -28.90
C GLN A 356 8.54 -0.79 -29.61
N GLN A 357 8.30 -0.92 -30.93
CA GLN A 357 7.55 0.07 -31.71
C GLN A 357 6.07 0.13 -31.30
N ILE A 358 5.41 -1.03 -31.12
CA ILE A 358 4.00 -1.06 -30.69
C ILE A 358 3.86 -0.38 -29.32
N ARG A 359 4.76 -0.71 -28.38
CA ARG A 359 4.78 -0.11 -27.06
C ARG A 359 5.02 1.40 -27.12
N GLN A 360 6.00 1.86 -27.91
CA GLN A 360 6.27 3.29 -28.08
C GLN A 360 5.07 4.02 -28.66
N THR A 361 4.47 3.49 -29.73
CA THR A 361 3.28 4.08 -30.33
C THR A 361 2.11 4.20 -29.35
N ALA A 362 1.92 3.19 -28.48
CA ALA A 362 0.84 3.21 -27.47
C ALA A 362 1.08 4.29 -26.40
N PHE A 363 2.33 4.58 -26.05
CA PHE A 363 2.68 5.67 -25.16
C PHE A 363 2.51 7.03 -25.85
N ASP A 364 3.03 7.20 -27.08
CA ASP A 364 3.00 8.45 -27.81
C ASP A 364 1.57 8.93 -28.16
N ASN A 365 0.65 7.99 -28.36
CA ASN A 365 -0.76 8.29 -28.68
C ASN A 365 -1.73 8.16 -27.50
N HIS A 366 -1.21 8.01 -26.29
CA HIS A 366 -1.97 7.91 -25.05
C HIS A 366 -2.98 6.75 -25.02
N THR A 367 -2.73 5.65 -25.75
CA THR A 367 -3.48 4.39 -25.60
C THR A 367 -2.89 3.49 -24.50
N THR A 368 -1.78 3.90 -23.91
CA THR A 368 -1.22 3.38 -22.65
C THR A 368 -0.79 4.59 -21.83
N GLU A 369 -1.41 4.73 -20.65
CA GLU A 369 -1.23 5.85 -19.77
C GLU A 369 -0.87 5.39 -18.35
N ASP A 370 -0.40 6.32 -17.51
CA ASP A 370 -0.23 6.17 -16.08
C ASP A 370 -1.60 6.28 -15.40
N VAL A 371 -2.17 5.13 -15.02
CA VAL A 371 -3.53 5.04 -14.48
C VAL A 371 -3.55 4.47 -13.06
N HIS A 372 -2.70 3.46 -12.79
CA HIS A 372 -2.79 2.72 -11.53
C HIS A 372 -1.47 2.09 -11.12
N ASN A 373 -1.22 2.08 -9.81
CA ASN A 373 -0.06 1.44 -9.22
C ASN A 373 -0.44 0.12 -8.55
N LEU A 374 0.35 -0.92 -8.81
CA LEU A 374 0.14 -2.28 -8.34
C LEU A 374 1.44 -2.90 -7.82
N HIS A 375 1.35 -4.09 -7.22
CA HIS A 375 2.52 -4.79 -6.68
C HIS A 375 2.59 -6.22 -7.19
N ILE A 376 3.58 -6.55 -8.02
CA ILE A 376 3.81 -7.89 -8.58
C ILE A 376 4.58 -8.73 -7.57
N ILE A 377 4.02 -9.89 -7.19
CA ILE A 377 4.56 -10.77 -6.14
C ILE A 377 4.79 -12.21 -6.59
N GLY A 378 4.51 -12.55 -7.84
CA GLY A 378 4.69 -13.95 -8.24
C GLY A 378 4.41 -14.23 -9.70
N ILE A 379 4.50 -15.50 -10.00
CA ILE A 379 4.25 -16.09 -11.33
C ILE A 379 3.32 -17.29 -11.16
N ALA A 380 2.25 -17.32 -11.94
CA ALA A 380 1.37 -18.47 -12.13
C ALA A 380 1.45 -18.99 -13.57
N GLU A 381 1.03 -20.22 -13.78
CA GLU A 381 0.96 -20.85 -15.09
C GLU A 381 -0.39 -21.55 -15.23
N ASN A 382 -1.09 -21.31 -16.34
CA ASN A 382 -2.37 -21.96 -16.60
C ASN A 382 -2.19 -23.37 -17.20
N ASN A 383 -3.29 -24.10 -17.38
CA ASN A 383 -3.29 -25.48 -17.92
C ASN A 383 -2.74 -25.60 -19.36
N LYS A 384 -2.58 -24.46 -20.08
CA LYS A 384 -1.98 -24.39 -21.42
C LYS A 384 -0.49 -24.03 -21.39
N GLY A 385 0.11 -23.90 -20.19
CA GLY A 385 1.51 -23.50 -20.02
C GLY A 385 1.76 -22.01 -20.20
N LYS A 386 0.72 -21.17 -20.34
CA LYS A 386 0.87 -19.71 -20.43
C LYS A 386 1.11 -19.14 -19.02
N ARG A 387 2.15 -18.29 -18.90
CA ARG A 387 2.53 -17.65 -17.63
C ARG A 387 1.86 -16.30 -17.46
N PHE A 388 1.56 -16.00 -16.19
CA PHE A 388 0.96 -14.76 -15.74
C PHE A 388 1.73 -14.26 -14.52
N TYR A 389 1.88 -12.96 -14.38
CA TYR A 389 2.30 -12.37 -13.12
C TYR A 389 1.14 -12.36 -12.13
N ILE A 390 1.42 -12.66 -10.88
CA ILE A 390 0.49 -12.53 -9.76
C ILE A 390 0.69 -11.15 -9.18
N VAL A 391 -0.33 -10.32 -9.23
CA VAL A 391 -0.28 -8.91 -8.89
C VAL A 391 -1.26 -8.61 -7.77
N LYS A 392 -0.83 -7.91 -6.74
CA LYS A 392 -1.69 -7.38 -5.69
C LYS A 392 -2.26 -6.05 -6.12
N ASN A 393 -3.57 -5.93 -6.03
CA ASN A 393 -4.29 -4.67 -6.16
C ASN A 393 -4.45 -4.01 -4.77
N SER A 394 -4.85 -2.75 -4.76
CA SER A 394 -5.24 -1.98 -3.58
C SER A 394 -6.76 -1.87 -3.44
N SER A 395 -7.49 -2.90 -3.85
CA SER A 395 -8.93 -3.01 -3.67
C SER A 395 -9.34 -4.44 -3.35
N ASP A 396 -10.38 -4.60 -2.52
CA ASP A 396 -10.99 -5.88 -2.17
C ASP A 396 -11.99 -6.31 -3.24
N GLN A 397 -11.48 -6.69 -4.42
CA GLN A 397 -12.33 -7.18 -5.51
C GLN A 397 -12.74 -8.64 -5.27
N LYS A 398 -14.05 -8.89 -5.38
CA LYS A 398 -14.71 -10.14 -4.97
C LYS A 398 -14.22 -11.39 -5.68
N ASN A 399 -13.77 -11.31 -6.95
CA ASN A 399 -13.54 -12.51 -7.76
C ASN A 399 -12.18 -13.19 -7.57
N CYS A 400 -11.13 -12.44 -7.28
CA CYS A 400 -9.78 -12.98 -7.07
C CYS A 400 -9.16 -12.53 -5.74
N GLY A 401 -9.97 -12.12 -4.76
CA GLY A 401 -9.51 -11.66 -3.45
C GLY A 401 -8.53 -10.49 -3.52
N GLY A 402 -8.72 -9.59 -4.50
CA GLY A 402 -7.85 -8.44 -4.73
C GLY A 402 -6.55 -8.74 -5.48
N TYR A 403 -6.41 -9.94 -6.07
CA TYR A 403 -5.29 -10.29 -6.95
C TYR A 403 -5.68 -10.14 -8.42
N ILE A 404 -4.68 -9.85 -9.27
CA ILE A 404 -4.79 -9.75 -10.71
C ILE A 404 -3.80 -10.72 -11.33
N TYR A 405 -4.23 -11.47 -12.34
CA TYR A 405 -3.39 -12.32 -13.18
C TYR A 405 -3.08 -11.56 -14.47
N MET A 406 -1.87 -11.02 -14.54
CA MET A 406 -1.42 -10.18 -15.65
C MET A 406 -0.61 -11.01 -16.65
N SER A 407 -1.07 -11.08 -17.90
CA SER A 407 -0.31 -11.74 -18.97
C SER A 407 0.97 -10.97 -19.30
N LYS A 408 1.98 -11.68 -19.84
CA LYS A 408 3.24 -11.04 -20.22
C LYS A 408 3.04 -10.01 -21.33
N GLU A 409 2.15 -10.27 -22.26
CA GLU A 409 1.82 -9.34 -23.36
C GLU A 409 1.19 -8.05 -22.80
N TYR A 410 0.26 -8.18 -21.84
CA TYR A 410 -0.32 -7.03 -21.15
C TYR A 410 0.75 -6.22 -20.42
N PHE A 411 1.58 -6.88 -19.64
CA PHE A 411 2.71 -6.26 -18.97
C PHE A 411 3.60 -5.48 -19.95
N LEU A 412 4.03 -6.10 -21.05
CA LEU A 412 4.93 -5.46 -22.02
C LEU A 412 4.30 -4.25 -22.72
N LEU A 413 2.97 -4.25 -22.96
CA LEU A 413 2.28 -3.14 -23.63
C LEU A 413 1.87 -2.03 -22.66
N LYS A 414 1.27 -2.42 -21.50
CA LYS A 414 0.52 -1.52 -20.62
C LYS A 414 1.31 -1.01 -19.40
N THR A 415 2.55 -1.43 -19.22
CA THR A 415 3.41 -0.91 -18.14
C THR A 415 4.01 0.43 -18.50
N ILE A 416 3.88 1.42 -17.65
CA ILE A 416 4.62 2.68 -17.75
C ILE A 416 5.99 2.49 -17.11
N SER A 417 6.05 2.06 -15.86
CA SER A 417 7.30 1.84 -15.15
C SER A 417 7.22 0.68 -14.13
N VAL A 418 8.39 0.26 -13.65
CA VAL A 418 8.52 -0.66 -12.54
C VAL A 418 9.57 -0.19 -11.55
N THR A 419 9.34 -0.48 -10.28
CA THR A 419 10.28 -0.27 -9.18
C THR A 419 10.88 -1.60 -8.77
N ILE A 420 12.19 -1.73 -8.78
CA ILE A 420 12.89 -2.95 -8.34
C ILE A 420 14.09 -2.65 -7.43
N ASN A 421 14.50 -3.65 -6.67
CA ASN A 421 15.79 -3.61 -6.00
C ASN A 421 16.93 -3.76 -7.01
N LYS A 422 17.94 -2.89 -6.96
CA LYS A 422 19.12 -2.92 -7.86
C LYS A 422 19.85 -4.27 -7.88
N ASN A 423 19.75 -5.05 -6.78
CA ASN A 423 20.35 -6.37 -6.68
C ASN A 423 19.58 -7.45 -7.45
N ALA A 424 18.34 -7.17 -7.85
CA ALA A 424 17.53 -8.05 -8.70
C ALA A 424 17.90 -7.98 -10.18
N LEU A 425 18.67 -6.96 -10.58
CA LEU A 425 19.11 -6.82 -11.97
C LEU A 425 20.01 -8.00 -12.37
N PRO A 426 19.73 -8.68 -13.52
CA PRO A 426 20.63 -9.65 -14.12
C PRO A 426 22.03 -9.07 -14.31
N LYS A 427 23.07 -9.90 -14.07
CA LYS A 427 24.47 -9.46 -14.08
C LYS A 427 24.87 -8.72 -15.36
N GLU A 428 24.45 -9.19 -16.51
CA GLU A 428 24.74 -8.61 -17.80
C GLU A 428 24.06 -7.24 -18.00
N ILE A 429 22.85 -7.05 -17.48
CA ILE A 429 22.16 -5.75 -17.51
C ILE A 429 22.83 -4.79 -16.53
N LYS A 430 23.11 -5.27 -15.30
CA LYS A 430 23.78 -4.47 -14.27
C LYS A 430 25.13 -3.92 -14.75
N GLN A 431 25.90 -4.71 -15.52
CA GLN A 431 27.17 -4.25 -16.12
C GLN A 431 26.99 -3.11 -17.12
N LYS A 432 25.93 -3.15 -17.94
CA LYS A 432 25.62 -2.10 -18.93
C LYS A 432 25.19 -0.77 -18.29
N VAL A 433 24.59 -0.81 -17.10
CA VAL A 433 24.01 0.36 -16.45
C VAL A 433 24.76 0.80 -15.18
N ILE A 434 25.91 0.20 -14.87
CA ILE A 434 26.63 0.46 -13.62
C ILE A 434 26.98 1.93 -13.44
N ALA A 435 27.36 2.63 -14.52
CA ALA A 435 27.72 4.05 -14.48
C ALA A 435 26.53 4.98 -14.20
N VAL A 436 25.29 4.53 -14.48
CA VAL A 436 24.06 5.33 -14.28
C VAL A 436 23.28 4.90 -13.02
N LEU A 437 23.70 3.81 -12.36
CA LEU A 437 23.11 3.36 -11.09
C LEU A 437 23.76 4.01 -9.86
N GLN A 438 24.91 4.60 -10.04
CA GLN A 438 25.59 5.39 -9.02
C GLN A 438 24.90 6.76 -8.88
#